data_5cdd710ca84bb32a2acebf9dabab2f53
#
_entry.id   5cdd710ca84bb32a2acebf9dabab2f53
#
_cell.length_a   1.000
_cell.length_b   1.000
_cell.length_c   1.000
_cell.angle_alpha   90.00
_cell.angle_beta   90.00
_cell.angle_gamma   90.00
#
_symmetry.space_group_name_H-M   'P 1'
#
loop_
_entity.id
_entity.type
_entity.pdbx_description
1 polymer ?
#
loop_
_entity_poly.entity_id
_entity_poly.type
_entity_poly.pdbx_seq_one_letter_code
_entity_poly.pdbx_strand_id
1 'polypeptide(L)'
;AEIAGQDLARIVDEARQRDRVLEAFPTHYPRHILEQAAIAGAFVPGAVDNDLQGTADNIATRLNLIALEYESGWSGRITQDQGIRLARVLRGVEELRTLDGPMLRSGEARKAGTFTESLKEVYERPATLFRKDQSQIIHGPLELLSSILKEGEKGLTLQRYKGLGEMNPDQLWETTLDP
;
A
#
# COMPACT_ATOMS: atom_id res chain seq x y z
N ALA A 1 -17.63 -3.16 -4.40
CA ALA A 1 -17.79 -3.48 -5.83
C ALA A 1 -16.88 -4.63 -6.21
N GLU A 2 -17.39 -5.57 -6.97
CA GLU A 2 -16.63 -6.69 -7.51
C GLU A 2 -15.93 -6.25 -8.81
N ILE A 3 -14.66 -6.59 -8.95
CA ILE A 3 -13.84 -6.29 -10.12
C ILE A 3 -13.37 -7.61 -10.71
N ALA A 4 -13.73 -7.88 -11.97
CA ALA A 4 -13.42 -9.14 -12.65
C ALA A 4 -13.14 -8.92 -14.15
N GLY A 5 -12.64 -9.93 -14.82
CA GLY A 5 -12.44 -9.93 -16.27
C GLY A 5 -11.51 -8.81 -16.76
N GLN A 6 -11.98 -7.98 -17.69
CA GLN A 6 -11.19 -6.92 -18.30
C GLN A 6 -10.77 -5.82 -17.30
N ASP A 7 -11.61 -5.51 -16.31
CA ASP A 7 -11.28 -4.52 -15.28
C ASP A 7 -10.16 -5.03 -14.35
N LEU A 8 -10.17 -6.31 -14.02
CA LEU A 8 -9.07 -6.92 -13.27
C LEU A 8 -7.78 -6.93 -14.09
N ALA A 9 -7.84 -7.27 -15.38
CA ALA A 9 -6.68 -7.23 -16.26
C ALA A 9 -6.09 -5.81 -16.33
N ARG A 10 -6.93 -4.78 -16.41
CA ARG A 10 -6.50 -3.37 -16.36
C ARG A 10 -5.78 -3.03 -15.07
N ILE A 11 -6.33 -3.44 -13.91
CA ILE A 11 -5.70 -3.19 -12.60
C ILE A 11 -4.35 -3.91 -12.48
N VAL A 12 -4.23 -5.11 -13.04
CA VAL A 12 -2.95 -5.84 -13.09
C VAL A 12 -1.92 -5.12 -13.95
N ASP A 13 -2.30 -4.62 -15.12
CA ASP A 13 -1.40 -3.87 -16.00
C ASP A 13 -0.97 -2.54 -15.34
N GLU A 14 -1.89 -1.86 -14.69
CA GLU A 14 -1.58 -0.68 -13.89
C GLU A 14 -0.63 -1.02 -12.72
N ALA A 15 -0.82 -2.14 -12.05
CA ALA A 15 0.07 -2.60 -10.99
C ALA A 15 1.49 -2.85 -11.51
N ARG A 16 1.64 -3.44 -12.70
CA ARG A 16 2.94 -3.63 -13.36
C ARG A 16 3.63 -2.30 -13.69
N GLN A 17 2.87 -1.30 -14.16
CA GLN A 17 3.43 0.03 -14.44
C GLN A 17 3.93 0.70 -13.15
N ARG A 18 3.17 0.59 -12.07
CA ARG A 18 3.55 1.14 -10.76
C ARG A 18 4.76 0.46 -10.18
N ASP A 19 4.86 -0.86 -10.31
CA ASP A 19 6.03 -1.63 -9.90
C ASP A 19 7.31 -1.12 -10.60
N ARG A 20 7.25 -0.89 -11.92
CA ARG A 20 8.38 -0.30 -12.67
C ARG A 20 8.77 1.10 -12.18
N VAL A 21 7.81 1.92 -11.77
CA VAL A 21 8.10 3.24 -11.18
C VAL A 21 8.80 3.09 -9.84
N LEU A 22 8.38 2.13 -9.01
CA LEU A 22 9.04 1.85 -7.73
C LEU A 22 10.44 1.24 -7.92
N GLU A 23 10.68 0.48 -8.98
CA GLU A 23 12.01 -0.03 -9.33
C GLU A 23 13.04 1.06 -9.64
N ALA A 24 12.59 2.24 -10.06
CA ALA A 24 13.46 3.37 -10.36
C ALA A 24 14.03 4.03 -9.08
N PHE A 25 13.45 3.79 -7.91
CA PHE A 25 14.01 4.27 -6.66
C PHE A 25 15.27 3.49 -6.27
N PRO A 26 16.22 4.12 -5.56
CA PRO A 26 17.37 3.41 -5.00
C PRO A 26 16.97 2.18 -4.17
N THR A 27 17.71 1.09 -4.32
CA THR A 27 17.35 -0.23 -3.75
C THR A 27 17.35 -0.30 -2.22
N HIS A 28 17.96 0.67 -1.54
CA HIS A 28 17.96 0.74 -0.08
C HIS A 28 16.61 1.19 0.51
N TYR A 29 15.70 1.75 -0.30
CA TYR A 29 14.33 2.02 0.11
C TYR A 29 13.48 0.76 -0.10
N PRO A 30 12.86 0.21 0.97
CA PRO A 30 11.99 -0.96 0.81
C PRO A 30 10.79 -0.64 -0.07
N ARG A 31 10.59 -1.42 -1.13
CA ARG A 31 9.52 -1.17 -2.12
C ARG A 31 8.13 -1.14 -1.50
N HIS A 32 7.85 -2.02 -0.53
CA HIS A 32 6.56 -2.03 0.16
C HIS A 32 6.32 -0.74 0.96
N ILE A 33 7.35 -0.11 1.53
CA ILE A 33 7.23 1.19 2.22
C ILE A 33 6.95 2.30 1.20
N LEU A 34 7.66 2.32 0.07
CA LEU A 34 7.41 3.27 -1.02
C LEU A 34 5.99 3.15 -1.57
N GLU A 35 5.51 1.93 -1.78
CA GLU A 35 4.15 1.67 -2.22
C GLU A 35 3.11 2.20 -1.24
N GLN A 36 3.25 1.90 0.04
CA GLN A 36 2.31 2.37 1.05
C GLN A 36 2.40 3.89 1.25
N ALA A 37 3.58 4.49 1.11
CA ALA A 37 3.75 5.94 1.08
C ALA A 37 3.02 6.58 -0.13
N ALA A 38 3.08 5.96 -1.31
CA ALA A 38 2.34 6.42 -2.48
C ALA A 38 0.83 6.35 -2.27
N ILE A 39 0.32 5.25 -1.72
CA ILE A 39 -1.11 5.09 -1.38
C ILE A 39 -1.54 6.13 -0.32
N ALA A 40 -0.69 6.41 0.67
CA ALA A 40 -0.94 7.43 1.69
C ALA A 40 -0.93 8.86 1.15
N GLY A 41 -0.44 9.06 -0.09
CA GLY A 41 -0.39 10.38 -0.73
C GLY A 41 0.90 11.16 -0.49
N ALA A 42 1.96 10.52 -0.01
CA ALA A 42 3.22 11.19 0.30
C ALA A 42 3.90 11.84 -0.91
N PHE A 43 3.67 11.32 -2.10
CA PHE A 43 4.30 11.79 -3.34
C PHE A 43 3.40 12.72 -4.17
N VAL A 44 2.21 13.07 -3.65
CA VAL A 44 1.36 14.09 -4.28
C VAL A 44 2.08 15.43 -4.26
N PRO A 45 2.06 16.22 -5.36
CA PRO A 45 2.69 17.53 -5.40
C PRO A 45 2.28 18.40 -4.21
N GLY A 46 3.26 18.93 -3.49
CA GLY A 46 3.05 19.76 -2.32
C GLY A 46 2.79 19.02 -1.01
N ALA A 47 2.56 17.72 -0.99
CA ALA A 47 2.28 16.99 0.25
C ALA A 47 3.39 17.17 1.30
N VAL A 48 4.64 16.92 0.93
CA VAL A 48 5.79 17.06 1.84
C VAL A 48 6.22 18.51 2.08
N ASP A 49 5.93 19.41 1.16
CA ASP A 49 6.34 20.82 1.29
C ASP A 49 5.33 21.64 2.10
N ASN A 50 4.04 21.27 2.06
CA ASN A 50 2.97 21.96 2.78
C ASN A 50 2.78 21.42 4.21
N ASP A 51 2.89 20.10 4.39
CA ASP A 51 2.69 19.44 5.68
C ASP A 51 3.49 18.13 5.77
N LEU A 52 4.77 18.25 6.07
CA LEU A 52 5.66 17.11 6.16
C LEU A 52 5.30 16.17 7.33
N GLN A 53 4.91 16.73 8.50
CA GLN A 53 4.54 15.90 9.65
C GLN A 53 3.20 15.20 9.39
N GLY A 54 2.21 15.88 8.85
CA GLY A 54 0.95 15.23 8.46
C GLY A 54 1.16 14.15 7.40
N THR A 55 2.09 14.35 6.47
CA THR A 55 2.49 13.32 5.50
C THR A 55 3.12 12.11 6.21
N ALA A 56 4.00 12.32 7.17
CA ALA A 56 4.60 11.25 7.97
C ALA A 56 3.56 10.47 8.77
N ASP A 57 2.60 11.17 9.38
CA ASP A 57 1.50 10.57 10.14
C ASP A 57 0.56 9.76 9.25
N ASN A 58 0.29 10.23 8.02
CA ASN A 58 -0.52 9.49 7.04
C ASN A 58 0.14 8.18 6.61
N ILE A 59 1.45 8.19 6.37
CA ILE A 59 2.21 6.96 6.05
C ILE A 59 2.15 6.00 7.23
N ALA A 60 2.41 6.47 8.46
CA ALA A 60 2.38 5.65 9.66
C ALA A 60 0.97 5.05 9.89
N THR A 61 -0.08 5.84 9.72
CA THR A 61 -1.48 5.39 9.80
C THR A 61 -1.75 4.29 8.77
N ARG A 62 -1.29 4.48 7.54
CA ARG A 62 -1.45 3.48 6.48
C ARG A 62 -0.71 2.18 6.79
N LEU A 63 0.52 2.26 7.29
CA LEU A 63 1.29 1.08 7.68
C LEU A 63 0.65 0.33 8.85
N ASN A 64 0.07 1.06 9.82
CA ASN A 64 -0.69 0.45 10.92
C ASN A 64 -1.98 -0.22 10.45
N LEU A 65 -2.66 0.36 9.44
CA LEU A 65 -3.88 -0.22 8.87
C LEU A 65 -3.65 -1.60 8.25
N ILE A 66 -2.49 -1.80 7.62
CA ILE A 66 -2.17 -3.06 6.92
C ILE A 66 -1.38 -4.04 7.79
N ALA A 67 -0.87 -3.61 8.93
CA ALA A 67 -0.10 -4.45 9.82
C ALA A 67 -1.02 -5.40 10.60
N LEU A 68 -0.51 -6.59 10.93
CA LEU A 68 -1.13 -7.43 11.93
C LEU A 68 -1.11 -6.70 13.28
N GLU A 69 -2.09 -6.98 14.15
CA GLU A 69 -2.24 -6.27 15.44
C GLU A 69 -0.93 -6.23 16.26
N TYR A 70 -0.22 -7.35 16.32
CA TYR A 70 1.06 -7.45 17.04
C TYR A 70 2.26 -6.87 16.29
N GLU A 71 2.09 -6.44 15.05
CA GLU A 71 3.10 -5.79 14.20
C GLU A 71 2.82 -4.30 13.96
N SER A 72 1.74 -3.78 14.51
CA SER A 72 1.39 -2.37 14.47
C SER A 72 2.31 -1.52 15.37
N GLY A 73 2.06 -0.22 15.43
CA GLY A 73 2.82 0.71 16.26
C GLY A 73 3.77 1.60 15.46
N TRP A 74 3.59 1.70 14.15
CA TRP A 74 4.31 2.66 13.33
C TRP A 74 3.99 4.10 13.74
N SER A 75 5.04 4.90 13.83
CA SER A 75 4.99 6.35 14.00
C SER A 75 5.91 7.03 12.99
N GLY A 76 5.57 8.26 12.60
CA GLY A 76 6.36 9.06 11.66
C GLY A 76 6.92 10.32 12.34
N ARG A 77 8.16 10.66 12.04
CA ARG A 77 8.83 11.88 12.51
C ARG A 77 9.63 12.52 11.39
N ILE A 78 9.74 13.84 11.44
CA ILE A 78 10.59 14.62 10.52
C ILE A 78 12.05 14.43 10.88
N THR A 79 12.90 14.29 9.87
CA THR A 79 14.37 14.28 10.00
C THR A 79 14.96 15.65 9.72
N GLN A 80 16.24 15.84 10.06
CA GLN A 80 16.93 17.14 9.88
C GLN A 80 17.02 17.58 8.41
N ASP A 81 17.10 16.62 7.48
CA ASP A 81 17.15 16.86 6.03
C ASP A 81 15.75 17.02 5.40
N GLN A 82 14.71 17.29 6.21
CA GLN A 82 13.32 17.40 5.77
C GLN A 82 12.80 16.11 5.12
N GLY A 83 13.26 14.97 5.62
CA GLY A 83 12.77 13.64 5.31
C GLY A 83 11.81 13.13 6.38
N ILE A 84 11.44 11.87 6.25
CA ILE A 84 10.52 11.16 7.17
C ILE A 84 11.23 9.92 7.72
N ARG A 85 11.23 9.78 9.03
CA ARG A 85 11.63 8.56 9.73
C ARG A 85 10.40 7.85 10.26
N LEU A 86 10.18 6.64 9.77
CA LEU A 86 9.15 5.73 10.25
C LEU A 86 9.77 4.77 11.25
N ALA A 87 9.15 4.60 12.39
CA ALA A 87 9.65 3.75 13.46
C ALA A 87 8.52 2.90 14.07
N ARG A 88 8.84 1.67 14.43
CA ARG A 88 8.01 0.82 15.31
C ARG A 88 8.90 -0.04 16.19
N VAL A 89 8.32 -0.59 17.26
CA VAL A 89 8.98 -1.62 18.07
C VAL A 89 8.31 -2.95 17.80
N LEU A 90 9.08 -3.91 17.28
CA LEU A 90 8.62 -5.25 16.98
C LEU A 90 9.37 -6.25 17.85
N ARG A 91 8.66 -6.95 18.73
CA ARG A 91 9.27 -7.93 19.67
C ARG A 91 10.45 -7.37 20.47
N GLY A 92 10.35 -6.12 20.92
CA GLY A 92 11.39 -5.43 21.68
C GLY A 92 12.54 -4.86 20.83
N VAL A 93 12.51 -5.02 19.52
CA VAL A 93 13.51 -4.46 18.59
C VAL A 93 12.91 -3.27 17.84
N GLU A 94 13.65 -2.15 17.85
CA GLU A 94 13.25 -0.98 17.08
C GLU A 94 13.53 -1.21 15.58
N GLU A 95 12.50 -1.07 14.77
CA GLU A 95 12.59 -1.08 13.32
C GLU A 95 12.45 0.35 12.80
N LEU A 96 13.46 0.78 12.02
CA LEU A 96 13.51 2.11 11.43
C LEU A 96 13.50 2.02 9.91
N ARG A 97 12.73 2.93 9.28
CA ARG A 97 12.74 3.15 7.83
C ARG A 97 12.78 4.64 7.57
N THR A 98 13.73 5.10 6.79
CA THR A 98 13.90 6.52 6.50
C THR A 98 13.65 6.78 5.02
N LEU A 99 12.82 7.77 4.75
CA LEU A 99 12.59 8.37 3.45
C LEU A 99 13.23 9.76 3.51
N ASP A 100 14.40 9.93 2.94
CA ASP A 100 15.15 11.19 3.06
C ASP A 100 14.53 12.34 2.24
N GLY A 101 14.85 13.57 2.61
CA GLY A 101 14.28 14.77 2.01
C GLY A 101 14.52 14.89 0.51
N PRO A 102 15.73 14.64 -0.01
CA PRO A 102 16.01 14.62 -1.44
C PRO A 102 15.19 13.59 -2.20
N MET A 103 15.04 12.37 -1.66
CA MET A 103 14.23 11.32 -2.30
C MET A 103 12.76 11.71 -2.38
N LEU A 104 12.18 12.25 -1.31
CA LEU A 104 10.77 12.69 -1.29
C LEU A 104 10.46 13.77 -2.34
N ARG A 105 11.47 14.49 -2.82
CA ARG A 105 11.39 15.56 -3.82
C ARG A 105 11.96 15.18 -5.18
N SER A 106 12.35 13.92 -5.36
CA SER A 106 12.95 13.39 -6.58
C SER A 106 11.98 13.31 -7.76
N GLY A 107 12.51 13.11 -8.95
CA GLY A 107 11.72 12.84 -10.15
C GLY A 107 10.93 11.54 -10.04
N GLU A 108 11.50 10.53 -9.40
CA GLU A 108 10.88 9.24 -9.13
C GLU A 108 9.68 9.40 -8.21
N ALA A 109 9.82 10.19 -7.13
CA ALA A 109 8.72 10.50 -6.21
C ALA A 109 7.56 11.21 -6.93
N ARG A 110 7.86 12.19 -7.80
CA ARG A 110 6.84 12.87 -8.60
C ARG A 110 6.11 11.91 -9.53
N LYS A 111 6.82 11.00 -10.19
CA LYS A 111 6.20 9.95 -11.02
C LYS A 111 5.31 9.04 -10.18
N ALA A 112 5.75 8.60 -9.03
CA ALA A 112 4.94 7.79 -8.10
C ALA A 112 3.68 8.56 -7.65
N GLY A 113 3.76 9.86 -7.44
CA GLY A 113 2.64 10.72 -7.08
C GLY A 113 1.52 10.78 -8.13
N THR A 114 1.83 10.59 -9.41
CA THR A 114 0.80 10.59 -10.48
C THR A 114 -0.19 9.44 -10.36
N PHE A 115 0.15 8.38 -9.65
CA PHE A 115 -0.71 7.21 -9.47
C PHE A 115 -1.53 7.23 -8.17
N THR A 116 -1.33 8.20 -7.29
CA THR A 116 -1.94 8.22 -5.94
C THR A 116 -3.46 8.11 -6.00
N GLU A 117 -4.14 8.86 -6.87
CA GLU A 117 -5.60 8.83 -7.01
C GLU A 117 -6.11 7.42 -7.33
N SER A 118 -5.55 6.81 -8.38
CA SER A 118 -5.95 5.47 -8.79
C SER A 118 -5.52 4.37 -7.79
N LEU A 119 -4.43 4.58 -7.05
CA LEU A 119 -4.06 3.70 -5.95
C LEU A 119 -5.05 3.78 -4.79
N LYS A 120 -5.47 4.97 -4.42
CA LYS A 120 -6.50 5.17 -3.38
C LYS A 120 -7.84 4.58 -3.79
N GLU A 121 -8.24 4.75 -5.04
CA GLU A 121 -9.49 4.17 -5.54
C GLU A 121 -9.59 2.66 -5.29
N VAL A 122 -8.48 1.93 -5.47
CA VAL A 122 -8.45 0.47 -5.33
C VAL A 122 -8.01 0.02 -3.93
N TYR A 123 -6.99 0.66 -3.34
CA TYR A 123 -6.28 0.16 -2.16
C TYR A 123 -6.38 1.04 -0.92
N GLU A 124 -7.21 2.09 -0.90
CA GLU A 124 -7.43 2.92 0.30
C GLU A 124 -7.78 2.05 1.51
N ARG A 125 -8.56 1.01 1.27
CA ARG A 125 -8.79 -0.10 2.21
C ARG A 125 -8.25 -1.39 1.62
N PRO A 126 -7.89 -2.37 2.46
CA PRO A 126 -7.51 -3.69 1.97
C PRO A 126 -8.58 -4.26 1.04
N ALA A 127 -8.15 -4.77 -0.12
CA ALA A 127 -9.01 -5.46 -1.07
C ALA A 127 -8.91 -6.97 -0.84
N THR A 128 -9.93 -7.72 -1.22
CA THR A 128 -9.89 -9.19 -1.15
C THR A 128 -9.83 -9.76 -2.56
N LEU A 129 -8.80 -10.54 -2.82
CA LEU A 129 -8.64 -11.29 -4.05
C LEU A 129 -9.27 -12.68 -3.88
N PHE A 130 -10.29 -12.98 -4.67
CA PHE A 130 -10.98 -14.26 -4.66
C PHE A 130 -10.49 -15.16 -5.80
N ARG A 131 -10.30 -16.42 -5.49
CA ARG A 131 -10.00 -17.46 -6.45
C ARG A 131 -10.71 -18.74 -6.07
N LYS A 132 -11.77 -19.12 -6.78
CA LYS A 132 -12.59 -20.30 -6.47
C LYS A 132 -12.94 -20.32 -4.97
N ASP A 133 -12.35 -21.25 -4.23
CA ASP A 133 -12.61 -21.47 -2.81
C ASP A 133 -11.56 -20.82 -1.88
N GLN A 134 -10.69 -19.95 -2.42
CA GLN A 134 -9.64 -19.26 -1.66
C GLN A 134 -9.81 -17.76 -1.75
N SER A 135 -9.55 -17.07 -0.64
CA SER A 135 -9.48 -15.61 -0.57
C SER A 135 -8.15 -15.17 0.01
N GLN A 136 -7.67 -14.00 -0.40
CA GLN A 136 -6.46 -13.38 0.10
C GLN A 136 -6.67 -11.87 0.21
N ILE A 137 -6.27 -11.30 1.35
CA ILE A 137 -6.26 -9.85 1.53
C ILE A 137 -5.09 -9.26 0.75
N ILE A 138 -5.35 -8.17 0.03
CA ILE A 138 -4.38 -7.46 -0.81
C ILE A 138 -4.29 -6.01 -0.33
N HIS A 139 -3.10 -5.59 0.05
CA HIS A 139 -2.84 -4.26 0.61
C HIS A 139 -2.28 -3.27 -0.41
N GLY A 140 -1.88 -3.74 -1.58
CA GLY A 140 -1.32 -2.91 -2.63
C GLY A 140 -0.98 -3.67 -3.91
N PRO A 141 -0.54 -2.94 -4.96
CA PRO A 141 -0.18 -3.52 -6.27
C PRO A 141 0.88 -4.62 -6.20
N LEU A 142 1.89 -4.49 -5.35
CA LEU A 142 2.98 -5.49 -5.23
C LEU A 142 2.45 -6.85 -4.75
N GLU A 143 1.56 -6.86 -3.76
CA GLU A 143 0.91 -8.09 -3.30
C GLU A 143 0.01 -8.68 -4.37
N LEU A 144 -0.76 -7.84 -5.07
CA LEU A 144 -1.60 -8.29 -6.18
C LEU A 144 -0.75 -9.00 -7.25
N LEU A 145 0.33 -8.37 -7.69
CA LEU A 145 1.23 -8.96 -8.69
C LEU A 145 1.86 -10.26 -8.20
N SER A 146 2.35 -10.29 -6.97
CA SER A 146 2.94 -11.48 -6.37
C SER A 146 1.93 -12.64 -6.31
N SER A 147 0.70 -12.37 -5.93
CA SER A 147 -0.36 -13.37 -5.85
C SER A 147 -0.75 -13.92 -7.22
N ILE A 148 -0.87 -13.05 -8.23
CA ILE A 148 -1.21 -13.45 -9.59
C ILE A 148 -0.07 -14.26 -10.25
N LEU A 149 1.19 -13.82 -10.08
CA LEU A 149 2.34 -14.54 -10.64
C LEU A 149 2.52 -15.92 -10.03
N LYS A 150 2.22 -16.09 -8.73
CA LYS A 150 2.29 -17.40 -8.07
C LYS A 150 1.23 -18.38 -8.55
N GLU A 151 0.08 -17.88 -8.98
CA GLU A 151 -1.12 -18.67 -9.15
C GLU A 151 -1.61 -18.78 -10.61
N GLY A 152 -1.10 -17.92 -11.52
CA GLY A 152 -1.59 -17.79 -12.89
C GLY A 152 -2.89 -16.99 -13.01
N GLU A 153 -3.16 -16.45 -14.20
CA GLU A 153 -4.19 -15.41 -14.43
C GLU A 153 -5.64 -15.91 -14.49
N LYS A 154 -5.89 -17.21 -14.51
CA LYS A 154 -7.26 -17.75 -14.76
C LYS A 154 -8.07 -17.89 -13.48
N GLY A 155 -9.24 -17.24 -13.45
CA GLY A 155 -10.27 -17.41 -12.42
C GLY A 155 -10.09 -16.54 -11.17
N LEU A 156 -9.41 -15.39 -11.30
CA LEU A 156 -9.23 -14.42 -10.21
C LEU A 156 -10.27 -13.30 -10.29
N THR A 157 -10.78 -12.89 -9.14
CA THR A 157 -11.70 -11.76 -8.97
C THR A 157 -11.20 -10.90 -7.81
N LEU A 158 -11.13 -9.57 -7.99
CA LEU A 158 -10.77 -8.63 -6.93
C LEU A 158 -12.04 -7.97 -6.39
N GLN A 159 -12.26 -8.06 -5.08
CA GLN A 159 -13.35 -7.35 -4.39
C GLN A 159 -12.79 -6.26 -3.48
N ARG A 160 -13.44 -5.09 -3.53
CA ARG A 160 -13.17 -3.95 -2.66
C ARG A 160 -14.43 -3.61 -1.88
N TYR A 161 -14.30 -3.57 -0.56
CA TYR A 161 -15.38 -3.18 0.34
C TYR A 161 -15.16 -1.74 0.83
N LYS A 162 -16.15 -0.87 0.64
CA LYS A 162 -16.13 0.52 1.15
C LYS A 162 -16.42 0.60 2.65
N GLY A 163 -17.00 -0.45 3.23
CA GLY A 163 -17.29 -0.57 4.64
C GLY A 163 -17.68 -1.98 5.03
N LEU A 164 -17.62 -2.30 6.32
CA LEU A 164 -18.00 -3.61 6.85
C LEU A 164 -19.46 -3.99 6.54
N GLY A 165 -20.36 -3.00 6.41
CA GLY A 165 -21.76 -3.24 6.03
C GLY A 165 -22.00 -3.74 4.61
N GLU A 166 -20.98 -3.69 3.74
CA GLU A 166 -21.04 -4.24 2.38
C GLU A 166 -20.60 -5.71 2.32
N MET A 167 -20.07 -6.25 3.42
CA MET A 167 -19.64 -7.64 3.54
C MET A 167 -20.79 -8.49 4.06
N ASN A 168 -20.98 -9.69 3.48
CA ASN A 168 -21.82 -10.70 4.11
C ASN A 168 -21.07 -11.34 5.31
N PRO A 169 -21.75 -12.07 6.21
CA PRO A 169 -21.13 -12.66 7.39
C PRO A 169 -19.93 -13.56 7.08
N ASP A 170 -19.99 -14.35 6.01
CA ASP A 170 -18.93 -15.28 5.63
C ASP A 170 -17.67 -14.52 5.13
N GLN A 171 -17.88 -13.49 4.32
CA GLN A 171 -16.80 -12.62 3.84
C GLN A 171 -16.15 -11.81 4.98
N LEU A 172 -16.95 -11.38 5.95
CA LEU A 172 -16.45 -10.70 7.15
C LEU A 172 -15.58 -11.65 7.98
N TRP A 173 -16.02 -12.90 8.14
CA TRP A 173 -15.27 -13.94 8.83
C TRP A 173 -13.92 -14.20 8.16
N GLU A 174 -13.90 -14.45 6.85
CA GLU A 174 -12.69 -14.73 6.08
C GLU A 174 -11.65 -13.59 6.11
N THR A 175 -12.11 -12.33 6.17
CA THR A 175 -11.23 -11.15 6.10
C THR A 175 -10.78 -10.65 7.46
N THR A 176 -11.44 -11.02 8.56
CA THR A 176 -11.16 -10.44 9.89
C THR A 176 -10.87 -11.49 10.97
N LEU A 177 -11.33 -12.71 10.82
CA LEU A 177 -11.33 -13.70 11.91
C LEU A 177 -10.66 -15.04 11.53
N ASP A 178 -10.36 -15.27 10.26
CA ASP A 178 -9.65 -16.48 9.84
C ASP A 178 -8.14 -16.29 10.07
N PRO A 179 -7.47 -17.11 10.93
CA PRO A 179 -6.06 -16.98 11.29
C PRO A 179 -5.08 -17.38 10.18
#